data_de6667b7ef5aab952910968c0f38315c
#
_entry.id   de6667b7ef5aab952910968c0f38315c
#
_cell.length_a   1.000
_cell.length_b   1.000
_cell.length_c   1.000
_cell.angle_alpha   90.00
_cell.angle_beta   90.00
_cell.angle_gamma   90.00
#
_symmetry.space_group_name_H-M   'P 1'
#
loop_
_entity.id
_entity.type
_entity.pdbx_description
1 polymer ?
#
loop_
_entity_poly.entity_id
_entity_poly.type
_entity_poly.pdbx_seq_one_letter_code
_entity_poly.pdbx_strand_id
1 'polypeptide(L)'
;YDSLNLVVVHMGGGVSVGAHKNGKVVDVNNTLDGDGPFSPERSGGVPAGALVKMCFSGQYTQAEVYKKINGKGGLNGYLGTNNMRDVAERAFEKGDEEAAGVFHAFTYQVAKEVGAMAAVLNGKVDQILLTGGIAYSDYVTSEIKEKVGFIAPITVYPGEDELLALAQGALRVLNGEEKPLVY
;
A
#
# COMPACT_ATOMS: atom_id res chain seq x y z
N TYR A 1 -11.59 17.00 7.58
CA TYR A 1 -10.56 16.66 6.59
C TYR A 1 -9.74 17.88 6.17
N ASP A 2 -10.37 19.03 5.91
CA ASP A 2 -9.72 20.25 5.36
C ASP A 2 -8.72 20.94 6.32
N SER A 3 -8.66 20.53 7.57
CA SER A 3 -7.74 21.07 8.59
C SER A 3 -6.78 20.02 9.15
N LEU A 4 -6.83 18.78 8.64
CA LEU A 4 -6.07 17.66 9.17
C LEU A 4 -4.87 17.31 8.28
N ASN A 5 -3.83 16.79 8.94
CA ASN A 5 -2.71 16.10 8.31
C ASN A 5 -2.87 14.60 8.53
N LEU A 6 -3.09 13.84 7.49
CA LEU A 6 -3.36 12.41 7.58
C LEU A 6 -2.31 11.61 6.81
N VAL A 7 -1.98 10.43 7.33
CA VAL A 7 -1.35 9.37 6.53
C VAL A 7 -2.42 8.33 6.23
N VAL A 8 -2.72 8.12 4.96
CA VAL A 8 -3.74 7.17 4.52
C VAL A 8 -3.07 5.96 3.87
N VAL A 9 -3.32 4.78 4.42
CA VAL A 9 -2.79 3.51 3.95
C VAL A 9 -3.94 2.69 3.36
N HIS A 10 -3.99 2.60 2.05
CA HIS A 10 -4.94 1.73 1.35
C HIS A 10 -4.26 0.41 0.97
N MET A 11 -4.81 -0.71 1.45
CA MET A 11 -4.25 -2.05 1.29
C MET A 11 -5.23 -2.96 0.56
N GLY A 12 -5.05 -3.11 -0.75
CA GLY A 12 -5.80 -4.00 -1.64
C GLY A 12 -4.85 -4.89 -2.45
N GLY A 13 -5.13 -5.14 -3.73
CA GLY A 13 -4.20 -5.81 -4.66
C GLY A 13 -2.89 -5.04 -4.85
N GLY A 14 -2.92 -3.71 -4.71
CA GLY A 14 -1.79 -2.82 -4.48
C GLY A 14 -1.82 -2.24 -3.07
N VAL A 15 -0.72 -1.59 -2.68
CA VAL A 15 -0.65 -0.82 -1.42
C VAL A 15 -0.20 0.60 -1.71
N SER A 16 -1.05 1.57 -1.43
CA SER A 16 -0.69 2.98 -1.51
C SER A 16 -0.68 3.60 -0.11
N VAL A 17 0.32 4.43 0.13
CA VAL A 17 0.46 5.22 1.34
C VAL A 17 0.58 6.67 0.94
N GLY A 18 -0.38 7.49 1.33
CA GLY A 18 -0.45 8.88 0.94
C GLY A 18 -0.36 9.83 2.14
N ALA A 19 0.39 10.92 1.97
CA ALA A 19 0.39 12.05 2.88
C ALA A 19 -0.67 13.07 2.43
N HIS A 20 -1.59 13.37 3.32
CA HIS A 20 -2.67 14.34 3.07
C HIS A 20 -2.49 15.53 4.00
N LYS A 21 -2.57 16.73 3.46
CA LYS A 21 -2.46 17.98 4.21
C LYS A 21 -3.58 18.94 3.84
N ASN A 22 -4.40 19.30 4.81
CA ASN A 22 -5.49 20.26 4.62
C ASN A 22 -6.39 19.88 3.42
N GLY A 23 -6.90 18.66 3.40
CA GLY A 23 -7.81 18.17 2.37
C GLY A 23 -7.17 17.81 1.02
N LYS A 24 -5.82 17.83 0.91
CA LYS A 24 -5.12 17.55 -0.34
C LYS A 24 -4.07 16.46 -0.16
N VAL A 25 -3.98 15.56 -1.13
CA VAL A 25 -2.86 14.64 -1.26
C VAL A 25 -1.63 15.45 -1.66
N VAL A 26 -0.57 15.40 -0.86
CA VAL A 26 0.69 16.13 -1.12
C VAL A 26 1.83 15.20 -1.53
N ASP A 27 1.70 13.89 -1.22
CA ASP A 27 2.62 12.84 -1.67
C ASP A 27 1.92 11.49 -1.61
N VAL A 28 2.29 10.56 -2.50
CA VAL A 28 1.82 9.18 -2.53
C VAL A 28 2.75 8.32 -3.39
N ASN A 29 3.05 7.11 -2.96
CA ASN A 29 3.84 6.17 -3.76
C ASN A 29 3.10 5.67 -5.01
N ASN A 30 3.84 5.48 -6.12
CA ASN A 30 3.30 4.90 -7.35
C ASN A 30 3.31 3.36 -7.30
N THR A 31 2.22 2.79 -6.85
CA THR A 31 2.09 1.34 -6.69
C THR A 31 2.16 0.55 -8.00
N LEU A 32 1.92 1.19 -9.16
CA LEU A 32 1.86 0.51 -10.45
C LEU A 32 3.25 0.22 -11.03
N ASP A 33 4.23 1.07 -10.74
CA ASP A 33 5.55 1.03 -11.36
C ASP A 33 6.66 0.59 -10.39
N GLY A 34 6.31 -0.13 -9.32
CA GLY A 34 7.28 -0.72 -8.40
C GLY A 34 7.83 0.25 -7.37
N ASP A 35 6.96 1.14 -6.85
CA ASP A 35 7.28 2.06 -5.78
C ASP A 35 6.54 1.69 -4.49
N GLY A 36 7.09 2.09 -3.34
CA GLY A 36 6.53 1.81 -2.02
C GLY A 36 6.61 0.35 -1.58
N PRO A 37 5.72 -0.10 -0.67
CA PRO A 37 5.70 -1.47 -0.17
C PRO A 37 5.33 -2.46 -1.26
N PHE A 38 5.86 -3.70 -1.18
CA PHE A 38 5.28 -4.76 -2.00
C PHE A 38 3.83 -5.07 -1.54
N SER A 39 3.07 -5.63 -2.44
CA SER A 39 1.65 -5.90 -2.22
C SER A 39 1.30 -7.35 -2.61
N PRO A 40 0.04 -7.78 -2.57
CA PRO A 40 -0.35 -9.08 -3.09
C PRO A 40 0.18 -9.41 -4.49
N GLU A 41 0.21 -8.46 -5.41
CA GLU A 41 0.54 -8.70 -6.82
C GLU A 41 1.70 -7.86 -7.35
N ARG A 42 2.25 -6.93 -6.55
CA ARG A 42 3.26 -5.96 -6.99
C ARG A 42 4.54 -6.08 -6.19
N SER A 43 5.67 -5.89 -6.86
CA SER A 43 6.99 -6.04 -6.24
C SER A 43 7.31 -5.01 -5.18
N GLY A 44 6.66 -3.82 -5.25
CA GLY A 44 7.15 -2.65 -4.52
C GLY A 44 8.53 -2.23 -4.99
N GLY A 45 9.17 -1.36 -4.22
CA GLY A 45 10.52 -0.87 -4.49
C GLY A 45 11.55 -1.99 -4.48
N VAL A 46 12.35 -2.06 -5.54
CA VAL A 46 13.44 -3.03 -5.69
C VAL A 46 14.78 -2.31 -5.86
N PRO A 47 15.91 -2.92 -5.46
CA PRO A 47 17.23 -2.33 -5.69
C PRO A 47 17.48 -2.14 -7.19
N ALA A 48 17.68 -0.89 -7.62
CA ALA A 48 17.84 -0.53 -9.03
C ALA A 48 18.96 -1.33 -9.72
N GLY A 49 20.09 -1.55 -9.04
CA GLY A 49 21.19 -2.34 -9.61
C GLY A 49 20.83 -3.80 -9.86
N ALA A 50 19.98 -4.41 -9.04
CA ALA A 50 19.49 -5.77 -9.26
C ALA A 50 18.52 -5.81 -10.46
N LEU A 51 17.66 -4.83 -10.59
CA LEU A 51 16.74 -4.70 -11.71
C LEU A 51 17.50 -4.54 -13.04
N VAL A 52 18.52 -3.67 -13.08
CA VAL A 52 19.39 -3.49 -14.27
C VAL A 52 20.06 -4.81 -14.65
N LYS A 53 20.65 -5.55 -13.69
CA LYS A 53 21.24 -6.86 -13.98
C LYS A 53 20.23 -7.86 -14.55
N MET A 54 19.00 -7.86 -14.03
CA MET A 54 17.92 -8.71 -14.56
C MET A 54 17.55 -8.32 -15.99
N CYS A 55 17.36 -7.04 -16.27
CA CYS A 55 16.98 -6.55 -17.61
C CYS A 55 18.01 -6.88 -18.70
N PHE A 56 19.30 -6.84 -18.36
CA PHE A 56 20.39 -7.13 -19.29
C PHE A 56 20.97 -8.54 -19.19
N SER A 57 20.32 -9.44 -18.45
CA SER A 57 20.77 -10.84 -18.31
C SER A 57 20.57 -11.70 -19.56
N GLY A 58 19.70 -11.25 -20.48
CA GLY A 58 19.24 -12.06 -21.60
C GLY A 58 18.23 -13.17 -21.22
N GLN A 59 17.86 -13.29 -19.93
CA GLN A 59 16.95 -14.35 -19.44
C GLN A 59 15.49 -13.97 -19.54
N TYR A 60 15.18 -12.67 -19.61
CA TYR A 60 13.83 -12.14 -19.57
C TYR A 60 13.61 -11.11 -20.66
N THR A 61 12.42 -11.14 -21.27
CA THR A 61 11.93 -10.05 -22.10
C THR A 61 11.46 -8.87 -21.22
N GLN A 62 11.32 -7.69 -21.81
CA GLN A 62 10.76 -6.52 -21.13
C GLN A 62 9.39 -6.82 -20.51
N ALA A 63 8.51 -7.49 -21.25
CA ALA A 63 7.17 -7.84 -20.78
C ALA A 63 7.20 -8.78 -19.56
N GLU A 64 8.13 -9.73 -19.53
CA GLU A 64 8.30 -10.63 -18.38
C GLU A 64 8.84 -9.90 -17.16
N VAL A 65 9.79 -8.99 -17.32
CA VAL A 65 10.28 -8.15 -16.21
C VAL A 65 9.16 -7.28 -15.68
N TYR A 66 8.40 -6.61 -16.58
CA TYR A 66 7.28 -5.77 -16.17
C TYR A 66 6.21 -6.55 -15.42
N LYS A 67 5.94 -7.79 -15.85
CA LYS A 67 5.00 -8.68 -15.17
C LYS A 67 5.46 -9.11 -13.77
N LYS A 68 6.79 -9.15 -13.50
CA LYS A 68 7.34 -9.35 -12.16
C LYS A 68 7.16 -8.12 -11.26
N ILE A 69 7.14 -6.92 -11.86
CA ILE A 69 6.85 -5.68 -11.14
C ILE A 69 5.36 -5.60 -10.81
N ASN A 70 4.48 -5.85 -11.80
CA ASN A 70 3.04 -5.70 -11.67
C ASN A 70 2.31 -6.96 -12.19
N GLY A 71 1.66 -7.69 -11.27
CA GLY A 71 0.82 -8.86 -11.52
C GLY A 71 1.40 -10.18 -10.98
N LYS A 72 2.73 -10.38 -11.02
CA LYS A 72 3.40 -11.58 -10.49
C LYS A 72 4.48 -11.28 -9.46
N GLY A 73 4.51 -10.07 -8.94
CA GLY A 73 5.37 -9.66 -7.83
C GLY A 73 4.71 -9.90 -6.46
N GLY A 74 5.32 -9.36 -5.44
CA GLY A 74 4.80 -9.38 -4.08
C GLY A 74 4.49 -10.77 -3.53
N LEU A 75 3.38 -10.91 -2.81
CA LEU A 75 2.97 -12.20 -2.22
C LEU A 75 2.87 -13.29 -3.28
N ASN A 76 2.35 -12.96 -4.45
CA ASN A 76 2.23 -13.89 -5.56
C ASN A 76 3.60 -14.42 -6.02
N GLY A 77 4.61 -13.56 -6.03
CA GLY A 77 5.99 -13.93 -6.38
C GLY A 77 6.69 -14.76 -5.32
N TYR A 78 6.45 -14.49 -4.04
CA TYR A 78 7.07 -15.20 -2.93
C TYR A 78 6.37 -16.51 -2.59
N LEU A 79 5.03 -16.51 -2.52
CA LEU A 79 4.25 -17.60 -1.92
C LEU A 79 3.26 -18.26 -2.88
N GLY A 80 3.18 -17.78 -4.14
CA GLY A 80 2.25 -18.30 -5.14
C GLY A 80 0.77 -17.96 -4.86
N THR A 81 0.48 -17.04 -3.96
CA THR A 81 -0.87 -16.58 -3.63
C THR A 81 -0.90 -15.05 -3.51
N ASN A 82 -1.98 -14.43 -3.95
CA ASN A 82 -2.25 -13.01 -3.75
C ASN A 82 -3.25 -12.75 -2.60
N ASN A 83 -3.61 -13.79 -1.85
CA ASN A 83 -4.57 -13.70 -0.76
C ASN A 83 -3.86 -13.55 0.59
N MET A 84 -3.87 -12.35 1.16
CA MET A 84 -3.25 -12.08 2.47
C MET A 84 -3.87 -12.93 3.60
N ARG A 85 -5.14 -13.34 3.49
CA ARG A 85 -5.77 -14.21 4.49
C ARG A 85 -5.10 -15.59 4.50
N ASP A 86 -4.82 -16.16 3.32
CA ASP A 86 -4.12 -17.45 3.20
C ASP A 86 -2.71 -17.35 3.78
N VAL A 87 -2.03 -16.22 3.55
CA VAL A 87 -0.69 -15.96 4.10
C VAL A 87 -0.73 -15.91 5.63
N ALA A 88 -1.69 -15.18 6.21
CA ALA A 88 -1.86 -15.09 7.66
C ALA A 88 -2.20 -16.45 8.29
N GLU A 89 -3.10 -17.22 7.69
CA GLU A 89 -3.45 -18.58 8.14
C GLU A 89 -2.23 -19.52 8.11
N ARG A 90 -1.46 -19.50 6.99
CA ARG A 90 -0.22 -20.28 6.87
C ARG A 90 0.79 -19.90 7.95
N ALA A 91 0.99 -18.60 8.16
CA ALA A 91 1.97 -18.08 9.10
C ALA A 91 1.63 -18.40 10.56
N PHE A 92 0.40 -18.14 10.98
CA PHE A 92 0.03 -18.12 12.40
C PHE A 92 -0.74 -19.37 12.86
N GLU A 93 -1.41 -20.07 11.95
CA GLU A 93 -2.19 -21.27 12.32
C GLU A 93 -1.51 -22.58 11.89
N LYS A 94 -0.73 -22.54 10.78
CA LYS A 94 -0.06 -23.73 10.23
C LYS A 94 1.44 -23.79 10.51
N GLY A 95 2.03 -22.72 11.10
CA GLY A 95 3.45 -22.69 11.44
C GLY A 95 4.38 -22.63 10.22
N ASP A 96 3.92 -22.06 9.09
CA ASP A 96 4.73 -21.89 7.88
C ASP A 96 5.68 -20.69 8.07
N GLU A 97 6.95 -20.99 8.33
CA GLU A 97 7.97 -19.97 8.60
C GLU A 97 8.25 -19.06 7.39
N GLU A 98 8.13 -19.57 6.15
CA GLU A 98 8.29 -18.76 4.95
C GLU A 98 7.14 -17.75 4.81
N ALA A 99 5.90 -18.19 5.01
CA ALA A 99 4.74 -17.32 5.02
C ALA A 99 4.83 -16.27 6.13
N ALA A 100 5.29 -16.64 7.33
CA ALA A 100 5.50 -15.72 8.44
C ALA A 100 6.56 -14.66 8.10
N GLY A 101 7.69 -15.08 7.52
CA GLY A 101 8.74 -14.16 7.08
C GLY A 101 8.24 -13.14 6.05
N VAL A 102 7.46 -13.59 5.07
CA VAL A 102 6.89 -12.71 4.03
C VAL A 102 5.82 -11.79 4.61
N PHE A 103 4.99 -12.28 5.53
CA PHE A 103 4.00 -11.48 6.25
C PHE A 103 4.66 -10.34 7.03
N HIS A 104 5.67 -10.63 7.83
CA HIS A 104 6.41 -9.63 8.60
C HIS A 104 7.14 -8.63 7.70
N ALA A 105 7.68 -9.09 6.57
CA ALA A 105 8.31 -8.20 5.58
C ALA A 105 7.30 -7.24 4.96
N PHE A 106 6.06 -7.71 4.70
CA PHE A 106 4.97 -6.88 4.19
C PHE A 106 4.62 -5.77 5.18
N THR A 107 4.28 -6.11 6.41
CA THR A 107 3.90 -5.13 7.45
C THR A 107 5.04 -4.17 7.76
N TYR A 108 6.29 -4.66 7.74
CA TYR A 108 7.48 -3.84 7.91
C TYR A 108 7.63 -2.79 6.79
N GLN A 109 7.44 -3.17 5.53
CA GLN A 109 7.53 -2.22 4.41
C GLN A 109 6.41 -1.20 4.45
N VAL A 110 5.18 -1.61 4.79
CA VAL A 110 4.06 -0.68 5.00
C VAL A 110 4.40 0.33 6.11
N ALA A 111 4.91 -0.14 7.23
CA ALA A 111 5.30 0.74 8.34
C ALA A 111 6.42 1.73 7.96
N LYS A 112 7.40 1.30 7.17
CA LYS A 112 8.44 2.21 6.64
C LYS A 112 7.84 3.32 5.78
N GLU A 113 6.89 2.98 4.91
CA GLU A 113 6.26 3.95 4.03
C GLU A 113 5.40 4.95 4.82
N VAL A 114 4.69 4.48 5.86
CA VAL A 114 4.01 5.38 6.81
C VAL A 114 4.99 6.35 7.45
N GLY A 115 6.17 5.87 7.85
CA GLY A 115 7.24 6.72 8.40
C GLY A 115 7.75 7.76 7.39
N ALA A 116 7.90 7.37 6.12
CA ALA A 116 8.27 8.29 5.04
C ALA A 116 7.21 9.37 4.84
N MET A 117 5.93 9.02 4.79
CA MET A 117 4.83 9.99 4.66
C MET A 117 4.68 10.87 5.90
N ALA A 118 4.99 10.38 7.09
CA ALA A 118 5.06 11.20 8.29
C ALA A 118 6.18 12.26 8.19
N ALA A 119 7.32 11.91 7.59
CA ALA A 119 8.39 12.86 7.32
C ALA A 119 7.98 13.96 6.32
N VAL A 120 7.21 13.62 5.27
CA VAL A 120 6.61 14.59 4.33
C VAL A 120 5.76 15.62 5.08
N LEU A 121 5.05 15.19 6.13
CA LEU A 121 4.23 16.04 6.99
C LEU A 121 5.04 16.71 8.14
N ASN A 122 6.35 16.62 8.12
CA ASN A 122 7.26 17.15 9.16
C ASN A 122 6.94 16.59 10.57
N GLY A 123 6.49 15.34 10.65
CA GLY A 123 6.07 14.68 11.90
C GLY A 123 4.76 15.22 12.47
N LYS A 124 4.07 16.12 11.80
CA LYS A 124 2.78 16.67 12.24
C LYS A 124 1.65 15.85 11.63
N VAL A 125 1.43 14.67 12.15
CA VAL A 125 0.38 13.74 11.72
C VAL A 125 -0.72 13.74 12.77
N ASP A 126 -1.93 14.11 12.38
CA ASP A 126 -3.10 14.09 13.27
C ASP A 126 -3.65 12.66 13.41
N GLN A 127 -3.63 11.88 12.32
CA GLN A 127 -4.12 10.51 12.32
C GLN A 127 -3.55 9.67 11.17
N ILE A 128 -3.41 8.37 11.41
CA ILE A 128 -3.13 7.35 10.40
C ILE A 128 -4.42 6.58 10.14
N LEU A 129 -4.80 6.44 8.88
CA LEU A 129 -5.99 5.69 8.45
C LEU A 129 -5.55 4.43 7.71
N LEU A 130 -6.02 3.27 8.17
CA LEU A 130 -5.81 1.98 7.48
C LEU A 130 -7.12 1.58 6.79
N THR A 131 -7.08 1.33 5.48
CA THR A 131 -8.27 0.99 4.68
C THR A 131 -7.94 -0.06 3.62
N GLY A 132 -8.93 -0.45 2.82
CA GLY A 132 -8.82 -1.51 1.82
C GLY A 132 -9.18 -2.89 2.36
N GLY A 133 -9.25 -3.87 1.46
CA GLY A 133 -9.68 -5.23 1.80
C GLY A 133 -8.76 -5.96 2.79
N ILE A 134 -7.45 -5.66 2.78
CA ILE A 134 -6.49 -6.26 3.72
C ILE A 134 -6.68 -5.74 5.15
N ALA A 135 -7.26 -4.55 5.32
CA ALA A 135 -7.53 -3.98 6.64
C ALA A 135 -8.59 -4.75 7.46
N TYR A 136 -9.29 -5.72 6.87
CA TYR A 136 -10.09 -6.70 7.61
C TYR A 136 -9.25 -7.68 8.45
N SER A 137 -7.96 -7.82 8.17
CA SER A 137 -7.08 -8.72 8.91
C SER A 137 -6.57 -8.06 10.19
N ASP A 138 -7.01 -8.55 11.33
CA ASP A 138 -6.52 -8.11 12.64
C ASP A 138 -5.01 -8.38 12.79
N TYR A 139 -4.50 -9.47 12.23
CA TYR A 139 -3.06 -9.75 12.22
C TYR A 139 -2.27 -8.61 11.57
N VAL A 140 -2.71 -8.16 10.37
CA VAL A 140 -2.04 -7.08 9.63
C VAL A 140 -2.16 -5.75 10.37
N THR A 141 -3.38 -5.38 10.76
CA THR A 141 -3.60 -4.06 11.38
C THR A 141 -2.95 -3.94 12.75
N SER A 142 -2.91 -5.02 13.54
CA SER A 142 -2.25 -5.03 14.85
C SER A 142 -0.74 -4.86 14.71
N GLU A 143 -0.10 -5.57 13.79
CA GLU A 143 1.35 -5.46 13.59
C GLU A 143 1.75 -4.08 13.03
N ILE A 144 0.95 -3.51 12.12
CA ILE A 144 1.18 -2.14 11.66
C ILE A 144 1.02 -1.14 12.81
N LYS A 145 -0.03 -1.28 13.64
CA LYS A 145 -0.26 -0.43 14.81
C LYS A 145 0.91 -0.47 15.78
N GLU A 146 1.47 -1.64 16.05
CA GLU A 146 2.64 -1.80 16.90
C GLU A 146 3.85 -1.02 16.35
N LYS A 147 4.07 -1.09 15.03
CA LYS A 147 5.23 -0.46 14.38
C LYS A 147 5.13 1.06 14.26
N VAL A 148 3.94 1.62 14.07
CA VAL A 148 3.79 3.06 13.74
C VAL A 148 2.89 3.84 14.71
N GLY A 149 2.36 3.19 15.75
CA GLY A 149 1.48 3.82 16.73
C GLY A 149 2.13 4.97 17.52
N PHE A 150 3.46 5.07 17.51
CA PHE A 150 4.19 6.18 18.11
C PHE A 150 4.10 7.47 17.29
N ILE A 151 3.68 7.42 16.01
CA ILE A 151 3.60 8.58 15.12
C ILE A 151 2.30 9.36 15.39
N ALA A 152 1.15 8.68 15.39
CA ALA A 152 -0.17 9.27 15.59
C ALA A 152 -1.21 8.19 15.94
N PRO A 153 -2.41 8.56 16.44
CA PRO A 153 -3.52 7.63 16.59
C PRO A 153 -3.88 6.96 15.27
N ILE A 154 -4.34 5.70 15.34
CA ILE A 154 -4.65 4.89 14.15
C ILE A 154 -6.11 4.50 14.16
N THR A 155 -6.81 4.80 13.07
CA THR A 155 -8.18 4.35 12.82
C THR A 155 -8.19 3.38 11.64
N VAL A 156 -8.98 2.31 11.77
CA VAL A 156 -9.13 1.28 10.74
C VAL A 156 -10.54 1.41 10.15
N TYR A 157 -10.59 1.58 8.83
CA TYR A 157 -11.80 1.56 8.00
C TYR A 157 -11.69 0.42 6.99
N PRO A 158 -12.02 -0.84 7.37
CA PRO A 158 -11.84 -1.98 6.49
C PRO A 158 -12.76 -1.92 5.28
N GLY A 159 -12.28 -2.40 4.15
CA GLY A 159 -13.02 -2.41 2.89
C GLY A 159 -12.80 -1.16 2.05
N GLU A 160 -13.54 -1.10 0.96
CA GLU A 160 -13.48 -0.02 -0.02
C GLU A 160 -14.85 0.16 -0.67
N ASP A 161 -15.38 1.38 -0.62
CA ASP A 161 -16.59 1.78 -1.33
C ASP A 161 -16.21 2.52 -2.62
N GLU A 162 -15.34 1.91 -3.44
CA GLU A 162 -14.73 2.54 -4.61
C GLU A 162 -15.77 3.10 -5.58
N LEU A 163 -16.79 2.31 -5.91
CA LEU A 163 -17.85 2.74 -6.82
C LEU A 163 -18.64 3.94 -6.26
N LEU A 164 -18.91 3.92 -4.94
CA LEU A 164 -19.59 5.03 -4.28
C LEU A 164 -18.70 6.28 -4.28
N ALA A 165 -17.43 6.13 -3.97
CA ALA A 165 -16.47 7.24 -3.95
C ALA A 165 -16.31 7.88 -5.34
N LEU A 166 -16.20 7.07 -6.40
CA LEU A 166 -16.17 7.54 -7.79
C LEU A 166 -17.45 8.26 -8.19
N ALA A 167 -18.62 7.70 -7.84
CA ALA A 167 -19.91 8.33 -8.12
C ALA A 167 -20.05 9.67 -7.39
N GLN A 168 -19.67 9.75 -6.12
CA GLN A 168 -19.69 11.00 -5.35
C GLN A 168 -18.72 12.04 -5.91
N GLY A 169 -17.52 11.61 -6.35
CA GLY A 169 -16.56 12.48 -7.02
C GLY A 169 -17.14 13.11 -8.30
N ALA A 170 -17.74 12.29 -9.15
CA ALA A 170 -18.39 12.77 -10.36
C ALA A 170 -19.57 13.73 -10.05
N LEU A 171 -20.37 13.42 -9.04
CA LEU A 171 -21.49 14.29 -8.63
C LEU A 171 -21.04 15.65 -8.15
N ARG A 172 -19.94 15.75 -7.38
CA ARG A 172 -19.40 17.06 -6.95
C ARG A 172 -19.05 17.96 -8.14
N VAL A 173 -18.45 17.37 -9.18
CA VAL A 173 -18.14 18.12 -10.41
C VAL A 173 -19.41 18.52 -11.15
N LEU A 174 -20.38 17.61 -11.31
CA LEU A 174 -21.65 17.88 -12.00
C LEU A 174 -22.49 18.93 -11.28
N ASN A 175 -22.45 18.95 -9.94
CA ASN A 175 -23.15 19.94 -9.12
C ASN A 175 -22.42 21.30 -9.05
N GLY A 176 -21.21 21.40 -9.64
CA GLY A 176 -20.41 22.62 -9.59
C GLY A 176 -19.72 22.88 -8.23
N GLU A 177 -19.70 21.89 -7.36
CA GLU A 177 -19.02 21.95 -6.06
C GLU A 177 -17.49 21.85 -6.20
N GLU A 178 -17.04 21.19 -7.28
CA GLU A 178 -15.63 21.01 -7.61
C GLU A 178 -15.39 21.25 -9.10
N LYS A 179 -14.26 21.85 -9.45
CA LYS A 179 -13.88 22.06 -10.86
C LYS A 179 -13.01 20.89 -11.33
N PRO A 180 -13.30 20.33 -12.53
CA PRO A 180 -12.45 19.30 -13.11
C PRO A 180 -11.05 19.87 -13.39
N LEU A 181 -10.02 19.05 -13.16
CA LEU A 181 -8.65 19.37 -13.58
C LEU A 181 -8.54 19.17 -15.10
N VAL A 182 -7.76 20.02 -15.75
CA VAL A 182 -7.38 19.90 -17.15
C VAL A 182 -5.95 19.39 -17.18
N TYR A 183 -5.72 18.24 -17.83
CA TYR A 183 -4.41 17.64 -18.02
C TYR A 183 -3.83 18.05 -19.38
#